data_296fb6f8b18bf59bf8c49bf9138f35b6
#
_entry.id   296fb6f8b18bf59bf8c49bf9138f35b6
#
_cell.length_a   1.000
_cell.length_b   1.000
_cell.length_c   1.000
_cell.angle_alpha   90.00
_cell.angle_beta   90.00
_cell.angle_gamma   90.00
#
_symmetry.space_group_name_H-M   'P 1'
#
loop_
_entity.id
_entity.type
_entity.pdbx_description
1 polymer ?
#
loop_
_entity_poly.entity_id
_entity_poly.type
_entity_poly.pdbx_seq_one_letter_code
_entity_poly.pdbx_strand_id
1 'polypeptide(L)'
;LKVCGKAIVFGMQESAGLRSSGHMRFFILFLCVASLHARDIRVGKDVLTIHQAIRVAEPGDTIHLEAITYCDYAGFYGKKGAPGKPITLDGHGAILEGSEALEPAKWTEVSPGLFKNDELLPRLDDAITCRWFFLFDGLMQRMGRTSKGKSAPYKRPDELQPGEWTFIKDPSREKPPSKQTFGTFYIRLAAGVKLADANIFYPVRSAGVQFGGDNAHLVIKNLTATHPYNDGFNIHGDCRDVVFENIRAIECGDDGISAHESAQYRVDGFVSIGNSTGICDTGTAQTSYRNIFLARNIGFDLYFLDEGRYAITNALVLSSAQNPFSTTGREKGDCRLALENVLFRRLVEPRVGVIALNSIVTGKRCTFEQLDLKITGSATWEKSVMNGKATATESSAVGADVQTLLKLTPPDFRP
;
A
#
# COMPACT_ATOMS: atom_id res chain seq x y z
N LEU A 1 6.99 -10.13 -20.39
CA LEU A 1 7.51 -9.73 -19.06
C LEU A 1 8.20 -8.37 -19.23
N LYS A 2 7.63 -7.30 -18.65
CA LYS A 2 8.36 -6.04 -18.50
C LYS A 2 9.17 -6.12 -17.20
N VAL A 3 10.44 -6.38 -17.30
CA VAL A 3 11.39 -6.13 -16.22
C VAL A 3 11.81 -4.68 -16.35
N CYS A 4 11.80 -3.90 -15.28
CA CYS A 4 12.22 -2.50 -15.33
C CYS A 4 13.62 -2.40 -15.95
N GLY A 5 13.73 -1.90 -17.17
CA GLY A 5 14.99 -1.66 -17.87
C GLY A 5 15.32 -2.50 -19.10
N LYS A 6 14.59 -3.58 -19.44
CA LYS A 6 14.81 -4.31 -20.72
C LYS A 6 13.54 -5.04 -21.19
N ALA A 7 13.13 -4.83 -22.42
CA ALA A 7 12.10 -5.60 -23.11
C ALA A 7 12.69 -6.86 -23.72
N ILE A 8 12.18 -8.04 -23.37
CA ILE A 8 12.52 -9.30 -24.03
C ILE A 8 11.33 -9.69 -24.91
N VAL A 9 11.56 -9.76 -26.22
CA VAL A 9 10.57 -10.20 -27.21
C VAL A 9 10.79 -11.67 -27.49
N PHE A 10 9.76 -12.50 -27.21
CA PHE A 10 9.74 -13.89 -27.67
C PHE A 10 8.79 -14.03 -28.86
N GLY A 11 9.28 -14.60 -29.94
CA GLY A 11 8.51 -14.88 -31.15
C GLY A 11 7.60 -16.09 -30.97
N MET A 12 6.36 -15.94 -31.46
CA MET A 12 5.39 -17.04 -31.55
C MET A 12 5.58 -17.80 -32.87
N GLN A 13 5.62 -19.12 -32.80
CA GLN A 13 5.46 -20.00 -33.97
C GLN A 13 4.05 -20.62 -33.93
N GLU A 14 3.26 -20.32 -34.93
CA GLU A 14 1.98 -20.99 -35.18
C GLU A 14 2.20 -22.33 -35.88
N SER A 15 1.47 -23.36 -35.46
CA SER A 15 1.30 -24.57 -36.24
C SER A 15 -0.18 -24.90 -36.44
N ALA A 16 -0.52 -25.06 -37.69
CA ALA A 16 -1.89 -25.30 -38.20
C ALA A 16 -2.24 -26.76 -38.27
N GLY A 17 -3.52 -27.04 -38.02
CA GLY A 17 -4.35 -27.96 -38.81
C GLY A 17 -4.35 -29.45 -38.50
N LEU A 18 -5.49 -30.01 -38.27
CA LEU A 18 -6.07 -31.07 -39.11
C LEU A 18 -7.51 -31.47 -38.67
N ARG A 19 -8.32 -31.74 -39.72
CA ARG A 19 -9.73 -32.13 -39.67
C ARG A 19 -9.92 -33.65 -39.51
N SER A 20 -11.13 -34.01 -39.04
CA SER A 20 -12.05 -34.97 -39.63
C SER A 20 -12.44 -36.21 -38.81
N SER A 21 -13.70 -36.35 -38.85
CA SER A 21 -14.58 -37.51 -39.02
C SER A 21 -15.13 -38.25 -37.80
N GLY A 22 -16.46 -38.31 -37.79
CA GLY A 22 -17.30 -38.90 -36.74
C GLY A 22 -17.30 -40.40 -36.66
N HIS A 23 -17.58 -40.86 -35.47
CA HIS A 23 -18.30 -42.14 -35.21
C HIS A 23 -18.95 -42.03 -33.84
N MET A 24 -20.24 -42.31 -33.86
CA MET A 24 -21.12 -42.43 -32.69
C MET A 24 -20.68 -43.63 -31.85
N ARG A 25 -20.21 -43.38 -30.63
CA ARG A 25 -19.93 -44.45 -29.66
C ARG A 25 -20.43 -44.06 -28.27
N PHE A 26 -21.12 -45.01 -27.67
CA PHE A 26 -21.60 -45.06 -26.30
C PHE A 26 -20.83 -44.22 -25.31
N PHE A 27 -21.49 -43.24 -24.66
CA PHE A 27 -20.99 -42.52 -23.53
C PHE A 27 -21.04 -43.39 -22.28
N ILE A 28 -19.95 -44.07 -21.96
CA ILE A 28 -19.64 -44.45 -20.59
C ILE A 28 -19.17 -43.18 -19.91
N LEU A 29 -20.02 -42.62 -19.05
CA LEU A 29 -19.69 -41.49 -18.19
C LEU A 29 -18.66 -41.97 -17.17
N PHE A 30 -17.39 -41.97 -17.53
CA PHE A 30 -16.30 -41.99 -16.57
C PHE A 30 -16.37 -40.65 -15.85
N LEU A 31 -16.93 -40.62 -14.64
CA LEU A 31 -16.66 -39.56 -13.68
C LEU A 31 -15.16 -39.65 -13.35
N CYS A 32 -14.34 -39.04 -14.18
CA CYS A 32 -13.00 -38.65 -13.75
C CYS A 32 -13.19 -37.65 -12.61
N VAL A 33 -13.18 -38.14 -11.38
CA VAL A 33 -12.83 -37.32 -10.22
C VAL A 33 -11.37 -36.93 -10.46
N ALA A 34 -11.18 -35.90 -11.24
CA ALA A 34 -9.88 -35.23 -11.31
C ALA A 34 -9.58 -34.80 -9.87
N SER A 35 -8.70 -35.52 -9.21
CA SER A 35 -8.09 -35.10 -7.98
C SER A 35 -7.45 -33.75 -8.31
N LEU A 36 -8.11 -32.64 -7.98
CA LEU A 36 -7.57 -31.30 -8.11
C LEU A 36 -6.37 -31.24 -7.15
N HIS A 37 -5.21 -31.64 -7.66
CA HIS A 37 -3.95 -31.44 -6.96
C HIS A 37 -3.67 -29.95 -7.03
N ALA A 38 -3.29 -29.38 -5.91
CA ALA A 38 -2.76 -28.01 -5.85
C ALA A 38 -1.60 -27.87 -6.84
N ARG A 39 -1.63 -26.81 -7.65
CA ARG A 39 -0.62 -26.56 -8.67
C ARG A 39 0.31 -25.44 -8.21
N ASP A 40 1.56 -25.54 -8.63
CA ASP A 40 2.49 -24.43 -8.62
C ASP A 40 2.43 -23.71 -9.97
N ILE A 41 2.11 -22.41 -9.96
CA ILE A 41 2.01 -21.56 -11.16
C ILE A 41 3.15 -20.54 -11.09
N ARG A 42 4.14 -20.65 -11.95
CA ARG A 42 5.31 -19.75 -11.96
C ARG A 42 5.14 -18.66 -13.00
N VAL A 43 5.14 -17.41 -12.53
CA VAL A 43 5.11 -16.24 -13.43
C VAL A 43 6.45 -16.13 -14.16
N GLY A 44 6.39 -15.93 -15.47
CA GLY A 44 7.57 -15.92 -16.35
C GLY A 44 7.92 -17.28 -16.97
N LYS A 45 7.35 -18.39 -16.44
CA LYS A 45 7.56 -19.73 -16.94
C LYS A 45 6.27 -20.37 -17.44
N ASP A 46 5.28 -20.54 -16.55
CA ASP A 46 4.01 -21.21 -16.86
C ASP A 46 3.00 -20.22 -17.44
N VAL A 47 3.08 -18.96 -17.01
CA VAL A 47 2.27 -17.82 -17.48
C VAL A 47 3.15 -16.57 -17.58
N LEU A 48 2.74 -15.60 -18.43
CA LEU A 48 3.58 -14.42 -18.71
C LEU A 48 3.44 -13.31 -17.67
N THR A 49 2.29 -13.17 -17.02
CA THR A 49 2.02 -12.04 -16.12
C THR A 49 1.39 -12.49 -14.81
N ILE A 50 1.52 -11.66 -13.77
CA ILE A 50 0.87 -11.85 -12.47
C ILE A 50 -0.65 -11.94 -12.64
N HIS A 51 -1.22 -11.06 -13.48
CA HIS A 51 -2.65 -11.06 -13.76
C HIS A 51 -3.13 -12.38 -14.39
N GLN A 52 -2.37 -12.95 -15.34
CA GLN A 52 -2.69 -14.27 -15.91
C GLN A 52 -2.65 -15.37 -14.86
N ALA A 53 -1.64 -15.39 -13.99
CA ALA A 53 -1.52 -16.36 -12.92
C ALA A 53 -2.72 -16.29 -11.97
N ILE A 54 -3.07 -15.11 -11.49
CA ILE A 54 -4.22 -14.90 -10.61
C ILE A 54 -5.52 -15.36 -11.28
N ARG A 55 -5.71 -15.06 -12.57
CA ARG A 55 -6.91 -15.44 -13.31
C ARG A 55 -7.09 -16.95 -13.37
N VAL A 56 -6.03 -17.71 -13.67
CA VAL A 56 -6.10 -19.16 -13.88
C VAL A 56 -5.94 -19.99 -12.61
N ALA A 57 -5.54 -19.39 -11.49
CA ALA A 57 -5.37 -20.10 -10.23
C ALA A 57 -6.71 -20.60 -9.69
N GLU A 58 -6.72 -21.81 -9.18
CA GLU A 58 -7.86 -22.51 -8.58
C GLU A 58 -7.62 -22.74 -7.07
N PRO A 59 -8.65 -23.07 -6.28
CA PRO A 59 -8.47 -23.34 -4.86
C PRO A 59 -7.38 -24.36 -4.53
N GLY A 60 -6.40 -23.93 -3.73
CA GLY A 60 -5.22 -24.69 -3.33
C GLY A 60 -3.97 -24.39 -4.14
N ASP A 61 -4.06 -23.71 -5.29
CA ASP A 61 -2.90 -23.37 -6.10
C ASP A 61 -1.99 -22.34 -5.42
N THR A 62 -0.70 -22.42 -5.72
CA THR A 62 0.29 -21.42 -5.32
C THR A 62 0.88 -20.73 -6.55
N ILE A 63 0.77 -19.42 -6.60
CA ILE A 63 1.41 -18.56 -7.59
C ILE A 63 2.77 -18.15 -7.05
N HIS A 64 3.84 -18.44 -7.80
CA HIS A 64 5.20 -18.09 -7.44
C HIS A 64 5.73 -16.96 -8.33
N LEU A 65 6.24 -15.90 -7.69
CA LEU A 65 7.04 -14.88 -8.36
C LEU A 65 8.52 -15.20 -8.17
N GLU A 66 9.36 -14.72 -9.06
CA GLU A 66 10.80 -14.67 -8.83
C GLU A 66 11.14 -13.45 -7.95
N ALA A 67 12.26 -13.53 -7.22
CA ALA A 67 12.74 -12.43 -6.36
C ALA A 67 13.36 -11.28 -7.19
N ILE A 68 12.55 -10.67 -8.07
CA ILE A 68 12.92 -9.55 -8.94
C ILE A 68 11.93 -8.41 -8.81
N THR A 69 12.22 -7.29 -9.47
CA THR A 69 11.30 -6.15 -9.57
C THR A 69 10.38 -6.31 -10.78
N TYR A 70 9.07 -6.30 -10.53
CA TYR A 70 8.02 -6.32 -11.53
C TYR A 70 7.41 -4.92 -11.68
N CYS A 71 7.45 -4.35 -12.86
CA CYS A 71 6.65 -3.16 -13.22
C CYS A 71 5.20 -3.60 -13.49
N ASP A 72 4.55 -4.14 -12.47
CA ASP A 72 3.21 -4.74 -12.51
C ASP A 72 2.52 -4.60 -11.15
N TYR A 73 1.28 -5.04 -11.06
CA TYR A 73 0.51 -5.13 -9.82
C TYR A 73 -0.24 -6.46 -9.72
N ALA A 74 -0.62 -6.85 -8.50
CA ALA A 74 -1.41 -8.06 -8.26
C ALA A 74 -2.87 -7.69 -7.98
N GLY A 75 -3.75 -7.90 -8.98
CA GLY A 75 -5.17 -7.55 -8.90
C GLY A 75 -6.05 -8.77 -8.64
N PHE A 76 -6.75 -8.78 -7.50
CA PHE A 76 -7.74 -9.80 -7.12
C PHE A 76 -9.13 -9.18 -7.20
N TYR A 77 -9.92 -9.62 -8.18
CA TYR A 77 -11.26 -9.13 -8.43
C TYR A 77 -12.25 -10.28 -8.40
N GLY A 78 -12.87 -10.51 -7.23
CA GLY A 78 -13.80 -11.63 -7.00
C GLY A 78 -13.10 -12.99 -6.99
N LYS A 79 -11.81 -13.04 -6.62
CA LYS A 79 -11.03 -14.29 -6.59
C LYS A 79 -11.27 -15.05 -5.29
N LYS A 80 -11.50 -16.36 -5.40
CA LYS A 80 -11.79 -17.20 -4.25
C LYS A 80 -10.99 -18.49 -4.28
N GLY A 81 -10.30 -18.76 -3.18
CA GLY A 81 -9.91 -20.11 -2.80
C GLY A 81 -11.08 -20.89 -2.19
N ALA A 82 -10.80 -21.86 -1.33
CA ALA A 82 -11.80 -22.58 -0.57
C ALA A 82 -11.31 -22.81 0.88
N PRO A 83 -12.19 -23.11 1.83
CA PRO A 83 -11.79 -23.46 3.19
C PRO A 83 -10.72 -24.54 3.21
N GLY A 84 -9.58 -24.29 3.85
CA GLY A 84 -8.42 -25.19 3.87
C GLY A 84 -7.67 -25.35 2.54
N LYS A 85 -8.07 -24.65 1.48
CA LYS A 85 -7.44 -24.63 0.16
C LYS A 85 -7.34 -23.18 -0.35
N PRO A 86 -6.59 -22.30 0.30
CA PRO A 86 -6.44 -20.93 -0.17
C PRO A 86 -5.71 -20.90 -1.51
N ILE A 87 -5.94 -19.85 -2.29
CA ILE A 87 -5.03 -19.49 -3.37
C ILE A 87 -3.93 -18.66 -2.76
N THR A 88 -2.68 -19.05 -2.98
CA THR A 88 -1.51 -18.37 -2.42
C THR A 88 -0.75 -17.60 -3.51
N LEU A 89 -0.42 -16.34 -3.27
CA LEU A 89 0.59 -15.59 -4.00
C LEU A 89 1.84 -15.49 -3.13
N ASP A 90 2.90 -16.23 -3.50
CA ASP A 90 4.20 -16.14 -2.84
C ASP A 90 5.16 -15.31 -3.68
N GLY A 91 5.54 -14.16 -3.16
CA GLY A 91 6.45 -13.24 -3.81
C GLY A 91 7.92 -13.64 -3.74
N HIS A 92 8.31 -14.51 -2.79
CA HIS A 92 9.72 -14.89 -2.56
C HIS A 92 10.68 -13.70 -2.42
N GLY A 93 10.19 -12.52 -2.01
CA GLY A 93 10.94 -11.28 -1.95
C GLY A 93 10.81 -10.40 -3.21
N ALA A 94 9.87 -10.69 -4.10
CA ALA A 94 9.57 -9.85 -5.26
C ALA A 94 9.15 -8.43 -4.84
N ILE A 95 9.44 -7.48 -5.73
CA ILE A 95 9.03 -6.08 -5.60
C ILE A 95 8.03 -5.77 -6.71
N LEU A 96 6.86 -5.26 -6.35
CA LEU A 96 5.90 -4.67 -7.27
C LEU A 96 6.15 -3.17 -7.35
N GLU A 97 6.72 -2.73 -8.46
CA GLU A 97 7.08 -1.34 -8.71
C GLU A 97 5.94 -0.59 -9.39
N GLY A 98 5.45 0.45 -8.74
CA GLY A 98 4.33 1.28 -9.22
C GLY A 98 4.73 2.37 -10.18
N SER A 99 6.01 2.74 -10.25
CA SER A 99 6.50 3.81 -11.11
C SER A 99 7.03 3.31 -12.47
N GLU A 100 7.19 4.22 -13.40
CA GLU A 100 7.89 4.03 -14.68
C GLU A 100 8.81 5.21 -14.98
N ALA A 101 9.82 4.97 -15.79
CA ALA A 101 10.73 6.03 -16.23
C ALA A 101 10.00 7.11 -17.02
N LEU A 102 10.37 8.35 -16.78
CA LEU A 102 9.85 9.49 -17.52
C LEU A 102 10.26 9.38 -19.01
N GLU A 103 9.30 9.64 -19.90
CA GLU A 103 9.51 9.68 -21.36
C GLU A 103 9.87 11.11 -21.79
N PRO A 104 11.14 11.44 -22.05
CA PRO A 104 11.57 12.81 -22.33
C PRO A 104 10.83 13.47 -23.50
N ALA A 105 10.48 12.69 -24.53
CA ALA A 105 9.77 13.18 -25.73
C ALA A 105 8.37 13.74 -25.45
N LYS A 106 7.78 13.42 -24.29
CA LYS A 106 6.47 13.94 -23.84
C LYS A 106 6.57 15.25 -23.06
N TRP A 107 7.77 15.78 -22.88
CA TRP A 107 8.01 16.98 -22.10
C TRP A 107 8.59 18.09 -22.96
N THR A 108 8.18 19.33 -22.69
CA THR A 108 8.65 20.53 -23.39
C THR A 108 9.47 21.38 -22.42
N GLU A 109 10.68 21.75 -22.81
CA GLU A 109 11.47 22.71 -22.06
C GLU A 109 10.89 24.13 -22.29
N VAL A 110 10.51 24.82 -21.23
CA VAL A 110 9.91 26.18 -21.30
C VAL A 110 10.86 27.28 -20.88
N SER A 111 11.89 26.94 -20.15
CA SER A 111 13.07 27.76 -19.87
C SER A 111 14.22 26.85 -19.43
N PRO A 112 15.48 27.30 -19.42
CA PRO A 112 16.61 26.43 -19.09
C PRO A 112 16.39 25.60 -17.81
N GLY A 113 16.33 24.26 -17.98
CA GLY A 113 16.12 23.29 -16.93
C GLY A 113 14.68 23.20 -16.39
N LEU A 114 13.72 23.96 -16.92
CA LEU A 114 12.30 23.85 -16.54
C LEU A 114 11.52 23.16 -17.67
N PHE A 115 10.96 22.00 -17.35
CA PHE A 115 10.19 21.19 -18.29
C PHE A 115 8.74 21.10 -17.87
N LYS A 116 7.81 20.99 -18.84
CA LYS A 116 6.38 20.81 -18.59
C LYS A 116 5.80 19.62 -19.35
N ASN A 117 4.72 19.05 -18.79
CA ASN A 117 3.87 18.07 -19.46
C ASN A 117 2.39 18.35 -19.10
N ASP A 118 1.57 18.55 -20.12
CA ASP A 118 0.14 18.87 -19.98
C ASP A 118 -0.75 17.61 -19.92
N GLU A 119 -0.21 16.44 -20.24
CA GLU A 119 -0.97 15.17 -20.37
C GLU A 119 -0.19 13.97 -19.79
N LEU A 120 0.37 14.11 -18.60
CA LEU A 120 1.21 13.06 -17.99
C LEU A 120 0.45 11.76 -17.78
N LEU A 121 -0.82 11.85 -17.37
CA LEU A 121 -1.70 10.70 -17.18
C LEU A 121 -3.04 10.90 -17.90
N PRO A 122 -3.65 9.82 -18.43
CA PRO A 122 -4.95 9.90 -19.11
C PRO A 122 -6.10 10.21 -18.13
N ARG A 123 -5.91 9.97 -16.85
CA ARG A 123 -6.87 10.30 -15.78
C ARG A 123 -6.11 10.78 -14.54
N LEU A 124 -6.54 11.92 -14.06
CA LEU A 124 -6.08 12.51 -12.82
C LEU A 124 -7.28 13.06 -12.07
N ASP A 125 -7.27 13.02 -10.73
CA ASP A 125 -8.22 13.70 -9.87
C ASP A 125 -7.49 14.39 -8.72
N ASP A 126 -8.20 15.21 -7.95
CA ASP A 126 -7.61 15.95 -6.83
C ASP A 126 -7.06 15.01 -5.75
N ALA A 127 -7.69 13.85 -5.56
CA ALA A 127 -7.21 12.86 -4.62
C ALA A 127 -5.87 12.26 -5.06
N ILE A 128 -5.64 12.09 -6.36
CA ILE A 128 -4.37 11.62 -6.90
C ILE A 128 -3.31 12.72 -6.84
N THR A 129 -3.63 13.95 -7.26
CA THR A 129 -2.63 15.03 -7.30
C THR A 129 -2.13 15.42 -5.91
N CYS A 130 -2.95 15.31 -4.86
CA CYS A 130 -2.51 15.64 -3.50
C CYS A 130 -1.48 14.64 -2.92
N ARG A 131 -1.40 13.43 -3.46
CA ARG A 131 -0.48 12.37 -3.04
C ARG A 131 0.57 12.02 -4.11
N TRP A 132 0.63 12.80 -5.21
CA TRP A 132 1.57 12.62 -6.29
C TRP A 132 3.01 12.87 -5.88
N PHE A 133 3.93 12.27 -6.60
CA PHE A 133 5.36 12.42 -6.41
C PHE A 133 6.13 12.15 -7.71
N PHE A 134 7.38 12.53 -7.73
CA PHE A 134 8.38 12.07 -8.67
C PHE A 134 9.55 11.46 -7.91
N LEU A 135 10.27 10.56 -8.55
CA LEU A 135 11.54 10.05 -8.07
C LEU A 135 12.64 10.73 -8.89
N PHE A 136 13.54 11.43 -8.24
CA PHE A 136 14.74 11.99 -8.85
C PHE A 136 15.94 11.20 -8.31
N ASP A 137 16.66 10.51 -9.19
CA ASP A 137 17.78 9.62 -8.81
C ASP A 137 17.41 8.60 -7.71
N GLY A 138 16.20 8.05 -7.80
CA GLY A 138 15.65 7.11 -6.83
C GLY A 138 15.15 7.72 -5.52
N LEU A 139 15.21 9.05 -5.34
CA LEU A 139 14.71 9.74 -4.15
C LEU A 139 13.30 10.27 -4.39
N MET A 140 12.36 9.84 -3.56
CA MET A 140 10.97 10.27 -3.64
C MET A 140 10.80 11.73 -3.22
N GLN A 141 10.29 12.55 -4.13
CA GLN A 141 9.98 13.95 -3.89
C GLN A 141 8.47 14.21 -3.89
N ARG A 142 7.90 14.36 -2.72
CA ARG A 142 6.47 14.65 -2.51
C ARG A 142 6.14 16.14 -2.45
N MET A 143 7.12 17.02 -2.41
CA MET A 143 6.92 18.46 -2.22
C MET A 143 6.13 18.80 -0.93
N GLY A 144 6.30 18.02 0.13
CA GLY A 144 5.56 18.21 1.39
C GLY A 144 4.05 17.90 1.29
N ARG A 145 3.65 17.08 0.34
CA ARG A 145 2.25 16.74 0.10
C ARG A 145 1.91 15.37 0.66
N THR A 146 0.66 15.24 1.08
CA THR A 146 0.10 13.99 1.63
C THR A 146 -1.41 13.96 1.36
N SER A 147 -1.97 12.78 1.15
CA SER A 147 -3.42 12.60 1.00
C SER A 147 -4.18 12.87 2.28
N LYS A 148 -3.54 12.62 3.41
CA LYS A 148 -4.13 12.76 4.75
C LYS A 148 -3.21 13.63 5.61
N GLY A 149 -3.78 14.62 6.25
CA GLY A 149 -3.04 15.63 6.99
C GLY A 149 -2.88 16.95 6.21
N LYS A 150 -1.97 17.80 6.65
CA LYS A 150 -1.74 19.12 6.06
C LYS A 150 -0.70 19.02 4.93
N SER A 151 -1.12 19.27 3.71
CA SER A 151 -0.23 19.37 2.55
C SER A 151 0.35 20.77 2.37
N ALA A 152 1.58 20.85 1.92
CA ALA A 152 2.16 22.10 1.45
C ALA A 152 1.44 22.59 0.18
N PRO A 153 1.32 23.90 -0.06
CA PRO A 153 0.79 24.42 -1.32
C PRO A 153 1.72 24.08 -2.49
N TYR A 154 1.16 24.05 -3.68
CA TYR A 154 1.98 23.97 -4.89
C TYR A 154 2.82 25.24 -5.07
N LYS A 155 4.09 25.08 -5.38
CA LYS A 155 4.97 26.18 -5.79
C LYS A 155 4.61 26.68 -7.18
N ARG A 156 4.94 27.91 -7.49
CA ARG A 156 4.93 28.36 -8.88
C ARG A 156 6.10 27.72 -9.65
N PRO A 157 5.99 27.52 -10.99
CA PRO A 157 7.06 26.89 -11.76
C PRO A 157 8.41 27.61 -11.69
N ASP A 158 8.40 28.96 -11.57
CA ASP A 158 9.59 29.80 -11.43
C ASP A 158 10.27 29.68 -10.05
N GLU A 159 9.57 29.19 -9.05
CA GLU A 159 10.09 28.98 -7.67
C GLU A 159 10.76 27.62 -7.48
N LEU A 160 10.61 26.70 -8.44
CA LEU A 160 11.15 25.34 -8.31
C LEU A 160 12.67 25.34 -8.30
N GLN A 161 13.23 24.56 -7.39
CA GLN A 161 14.65 24.23 -7.34
C GLN A 161 14.93 22.93 -8.10
N PRO A 162 16.16 22.64 -8.52
CA PRO A 162 16.52 21.36 -9.12
C PRO A 162 16.07 20.17 -8.24
N GLY A 163 15.43 19.16 -8.87
CA GLY A 163 14.82 18.01 -8.19
C GLY A 163 13.45 18.28 -7.59
N GLU A 164 12.83 19.42 -7.88
CA GLU A 164 11.48 19.76 -7.46
C GLU A 164 10.48 19.69 -8.63
N TRP A 165 9.21 19.58 -8.27
CA TRP A 165 8.10 19.56 -9.21
C TRP A 165 6.90 20.35 -8.67
N THR A 166 6.00 20.73 -9.58
CA THR A 166 4.71 21.30 -9.22
C THR A 166 3.62 20.90 -10.21
N PHE A 167 2.37 21.12 -9.83
CA PHE A 167 1.22 20.93 -10.68
C PHE A 167 0.37 22.20 -10.71
N ILE A 168 0.13 22.74 -11.88
CA ILE A 168 -0.73 23.90 -12.08
C ILE A 168 -2.05 23.42 -12.66
N LYS A 169 -3.11 23.55 -11.86
CA LYS A 169 -4.47 23.18 -12.22
C LYS A 169 -5.01 24.08 -13.32
N ASP A 170 -5.74 23.50 -14.27
CA ASP A 170 -6.46 24.23 -15.31
C ASP A 170 -7.97 23.94 -15.24
N PRO A 171 -8.73 24.72 -14.43
CA PRO A 171 -10.15 24.50 -14.28
C PRO A 171 -10.95 24.73 -15.57
N SER A 172 -10.42 25.45 -16.57
CA SER A 172 -11.10 25.71 -17.84
C SER A 172 -11.32 24.42 -18.66
N ARG A 173 -10.52 23.39 -18.41
CA ARG A 173 -10.63 22.07 -19.05
C ARG A 173 -11.54 21.10 -18.32
N GLU A 174 -11.97 21.42 -17.10
CA GLU A 174 -12.86 20.58 -16.29
C GLU A 174 -14.27 20.57 -16.89
N LYS A 175 -14.84 19.38 -17.06
CA LYS A 175 -16.20 19.17 -17.55
C LYS A 175 -17.00 18.42 -16.51
N PRO A 176 -17.87 19.10 -15.74
CA PRO A 176 -18.82 18.43 -14.83
C PRO A 176 -19.71 17.45 -15.60
N PRO A 177 -20.08 16.28 -15.05
CA PRO A 177 -19.82 15.83 -13.65
C PRO A 177 -18.51 15.04 -13.46
N SER A 178 -17.55 15.15 -14.37
CA SER A 178 -16.26 14.46 -14.24
C SER A 178 -15.51 14.94 -12.98
N LYS A 179 -14.94 14.00 -12.25
CA LYS A 179 -13.99 14.28 -11.16
C LYS A 179 -12.54 14.44 -11.69
N GLN A 180 -12.37 14.43 -12.99
CA GLN A 180 -11.06 14.53 -13.61
C GLN A 180 -10.52 15.95 -13.43
N THR A 181 -9.29 16.04 -12.94
CA THR A 181 -8.53 17.27 -12.79
C THR A 181 -7.61 17.42 -14.02
N PHE A 182 -7.62 18.61 -14.61
CA PHE A 182 -6.72 18.96 -15.68
C PHE A 182 -5.68 19.96 -15.20
N GLY A 183 -4.50 19.89 -15.78
CA GLY A 183 -3.42 20.80 -15.44
C GLY A 183 -2.09 20.37 -16.03
N THR A 184 -1.06 21.12 -15.70
CA THR A 184 0.29 20.96 -16.23
C THR A 184 1.24 20.59 -15.09
N PHE A 185 1.96 19.51 -15.26
CA PHE A 185 3.10 19.19 -14.41
C PHE A 185 4.34 19.96 -14.88
N TYR A 186 5.09 20.47 -13.92
CA TYR A 186 6.41 21.08 -14.15
C TYR A 186 7.44 20.36 -13.30
N ILE A 187 8.61 20.12 -13.86
CA ILE A 187 9.79 19.62 -13.14
C ILE A 187 10.96 20.55 -13.43
N ARG A 188 11.86 20.68 -12.43
CA ARG A 188 13.08 21.49 -12.55
C ARG A 188 14.31 20.60 -12.45
N LEU A 189 15.20 20.71 -13.42
CA LEU A 189 16.54 20.13 -13.40
C LEU A 189 17.60 21.22 -13.18
N ALA A 190 18.80 20.82 -12.84
CA ALA A 190 19.94 21.75 -12.84
C ALA A 190 20.19 22.30 -14.24
N ALA A 191 20.67 23.53 -14.34
CA ALA A 191 20.96 24.16 -15.61
C ALA A 191 21.98 23.32 -16.42
N GLY A 192 21.66 23.10 -17.71
CA GLY A 192 22.50 22.32 -18.63
C GLY A 192 22.30 20.81 -18.57
N VAL A 193 21.51 20.28 -17.62
CA VAL A 193 21.13 18.85 -17.61
C VAL A 193 20.05 18.60 -18.65
N LYS A 194 20.28 17.68 -19.56
CA LYS A 194 19.27 17.25 -20.54
C LYS A 194 18.29 16.31 -19.89
N LEU A 195 17.02 16.47 -20.18
CA LEU A 195 15.97 15.60 -19.62
C LEU A 195 16.18 14.12 -19.99
N ALA A 196 16.74 13.85 -21.16
CA ALA A 196 17.04 12.49 -21.62
C ALA A 196 18.14 11.78 -20.80
N ASP A 197 18.97 12.55 -20.13
CA ASP A 197 20.07 12.04 -19.32
C ASP A 197 19.68 11.96 -17.81
N ALA A 198 18.49 12.47 -17.45
CA ALA A 198 18.00 12.52 -16.08
C ALA A 198 17.30 11.21 -15.70
N ASN A 199 17.64 10.69 -14.52
CA ASN A 199 17.04 9.48 -13.96
C ASN A 199 15.76 9.84 -13.16
N ILE A 200 14.64 10.01 -13.86
CA ILE A 200 13.37 10.44 -13.28
C ILE A 200 12.29 9.38 -13.51
N PHE A 201 11.55 9.03 -12.45
CA PHE A 201 10.41 8.14 -12.51
C PHE A 201 9.18 8.83 -11.93
N TYR A 202 8.01 8.34 -12.31
CA TYR A 202 6.73 8.80 -11.77
C TYR A 202 5.75 7.63 -11.63
N PRO A 203 4.80 7.69 -10.67
CA PRO A 203 3.88 6.60 -10.43
C PRO A 203 2.87 6.48 -11.57
N VAL A 204 2.63 5.26 -12.04
CA VAL A 204 1.67 4.96 -13.10
C VAL A 204 0.64 3.91 -12.68
N ARG A 205 0.87 3.22 -11.56
CA ARG A 205 -0.01 2.19 -11.02
C ARG A 205 -0.71 2.67 -9.77
N SER A 206 -1.98 2.28 -9.62
CA SER A 206 -2.79 2.67 -8.46
C SER A 206 -2.32 1.97 -7.19
N ALA A 207 -2.03 0.69 -7.26
CA ALA A 207 -1.63 -0.08 -6.08
C ALA A 207 -0.58 -1.14 -6.45
N GLY A 208 0.15 -1.65 -5.46
CA GLY A 208 0.96 -2.85 -5.61
C GLY A 208 0.09 -4.11 -5.60
N VAL A 209 -0.77 -4.24 -4.59
CA VAL A 209 -1.79 -5.30 -4.49
C VAL A 209 -3.15 -4.65 -4.36
N GLN A 210 -4.07 -5.02 -5.24
CA GLN A 210 -5.42 -4.47 -5.30
C GLN A 210 -6.46 -5.59 -5.12
N PHE A 211 -7.37 -5.38 -4.19
CA PHE A 211 -8.58 -6.21 -4.06
C PHE A 211 -9.82 -5.42 -4.47
N GLY A 212 -10.78 -6.11 -5.06
CA GLY A 212 -12.10 -5.57 -5.38
C GLY A 212 -13.14 -6.67 -5.49
N GLY A 213 -14.37 -6.39 -5.07
CA GLY A 213 -15.47 -7.36 -5.06
C GLY A 213 -15.35 -8.42 -3.96
N ASP A 214 -16.01 -9.54 -4.14
CA ASP A 214 -16.12 -10.62 -3.14
C ASP A 214 -14.95 -11.61 -3.26
N ASN A 215 -13.89 -11.38 -2.50
CA ASN A 215 -12.70 -12.21 -2.44
C ASN A 215 -12.69 -13.07 -1.16
N ALA A 216 -12.16 -14.30 -1.23
CA ALA A 216 -12.11 -15.16 -0.06
C ALA A 216 -10.98 -16.20 -0.11
N HIS A 217 -10.49 -16.62 1.06
CA HIS A 217 -9.51 -17.69 1.21
C HIS A 217 -8.26 -17.45 0.36
N LEU A 218 -7.59 -16.34 0.59
CA LEU A 218 -6.38 -15.93 -0.12
C LEU A 218 -5.21 -15.74 0.86
N VAL A 219 -4.01 -16.09 0.42
CA VAL A 219 -2.76 -15.84 1.14
C VAL A 219 -1.82 -15.06 0.23
N ILE A 220 -1.38 -13.89 0.67
CA ILE A 220 -0.40 -13.07 -0.04
C ILE A 220 0.82 -12.90 0.86
N LYS A 221 1.99 -13.33 0.38
CA LYS A 221 3.17 -13.34 1.24
C LYS A 221 4.48 -13.02 0.55
N ASN A 222 5.48 -12.61 1.37
CA ASN A 222 6.86 -12.37 0.95
C ASN A 222 6.97 -11.36 -0.20
N LEU A 223 6.28 -10.23 -0.11
CA LEU A 223 6.10 -9.27 -1.20
C LEU A 223 6.32 -7.84 -0.74
N THR A 224 6.99 -7.05 -1.56
CA THR A 224 7.12 -5.60 -1.37
C THR A 224 6.33 -4.86 -2.44
N ALA A 225 5.50 -3.90 -2.04
CA ALA A 225 4.89 -2.91 -2.91
C ALA A 225 5.64 -1.58 -2.74
N THR A 226 6.01 -0.92 -3.85
CA THR A 226 6.69 0.37 -3.80
C THR A 226 6.25 1.30 -4.93
N HIS A 227 6.17 2.58 -4.65
CA HIS A 227 5.89 3.67 -5.58
C HIS A 227 4.56 3.63 -6.39
N PRO A 228 3.47 2.97 -5.97
CA PRO A 228 2.17 3.26 -6.58
C PRO A 228 1.70 4.66 -6.18
N TYR A 229 0.83 5.31 -7.00
CA TYR A 229 0.29 6.62 -6.63
C TYR A 229 -0.80 6.57 -5.55
N ASN A 230 -1.31 5.40 -5.22
CA ASN A 230 -2.23 5.13 -4.13
C ASN A 230 -1.56 4.21 -3.09
N ASP A 231 -2.16 3.08 -2.73
CA ASP A 231 -1.75 2.24 -1.62
C ASP A 231 -0.77 1.14 -2.04
N GLY A 232 0.05 0.72 -1.13
CA GLY A 232 0.85 -0.50 -1.31
C GLY A 232 -0.07 -1.72 -1.43
N PHE A 233 -0.99 -1.86 -0.48
CA PHE A 233 -2.01 -2.92 -0.40
C PHE A 233 -3.37 -2.27 -0.20
N ASN A 234 -4.21 -2.29 -1.24
CA ASN A 234 -5.51 -1.62 -1.29
C ASN A 234 -6.63 -2.66 -1.31
N ILE A 235 -7.36 -2.82 -0.19
CA ILE A 235 -8.34 -3.88 0.00
C ILE A 235 -9.75 -3.29 0.04
N HIS A 236 -10.51 -3.54 -1.03
CA HIS A 236 -11.90 -3.15 -1.19
C HIS A 236 -12.85 -4.33 -1.28
N GLY A 237 -14.09 -4.12 -0.92
CA GLY A 237 -15.21 -5.06 -1.08
C GLY A 237 -15.34 -6.06 0.06
N ASP A 238 -16.15 -7.10 -0.18
CA ASP A 238 -16.34 -8.22 0.75
C ASP A 238 -15.16 -9.17 0.68
N CYS A 239 -14.15 -8.89 1.47
CA CYS A 239 -12.94 -9.68 1.55
C CYS A 239 -12.99 -10.53 2.83
N ARG A 240 -12.86 -11.86 2.75
CA ARG A 240 -12.99 -12.77 3.90
C ARG A 240 -11.92 -13.85 3.93
N ASP A 241 -11.42 -14.17 5.11
CA ASP A 241 -10.34 -15.15 5.33
C ASP A 241 -9.16 -14.89 4.41
N VAL A 242 -8.67 -13.65 4.42
CA VAL A 242 -7.49 -13.23 3.71
C VAL A 242 -6.34 -13.04 4.68
N VAL A 243 -5.17 -13.50 4.29
CA VAL A 243 -3.96 -13.45 5.09
C VAL A 243 -2.85 -12.77 4.30
N PHE A 244 -2.21 -11.82 4.95
CA PHE A 244 -0.97 -11.24 4.47
C PHE A 244 0.17 -11.65 5.41
N GLU A 245 1.27 -12.17 4.87
CA GLU A 245 2.42 -12.61 5.65
C GLU A 245 3.72 -12.01 5.11
N ASN A 246 4.53 -11.42 5.98
CA ASN A 246 5.82 -10.85 5.60
C ASN A 246 5.73 -9.93 4.37
N ILE A 247 4.91 -8.89 4.47
CA ILE A 247 4.68 -7.91 3.41
C ILE A 247 5.29 -6.56 3.75
N ARG A 248 5.65 -5.78 2.74
CA ARG A 248 6.24 -4.46 2.88
C ARG A 248 5.55 -3.45 1.96
N ALA A 249 5.30 -2.25 2.46
CA ALA A 249 4.83 -1.10 1.67
C ALA A 249 5.80 0.07 1.88
N ILE A 250 6.52 0.42 0.82
CA ILE A 250 7.62 1.39 0.88
C ILE A 250 7.34 2.54 -0.09
N GLU A 251 7.27 3.77 0.43
CA GLU A 251 7.13 4.98 -0.38
C GLU A 251 5.94 4.93 -1.35
N CYS A 252 4.79 4.44 -0.88
CA CYS A 252 3.53 4.50 -1.62
C CYS A 252 2.92 5.90 -1.55
N GLY A 253 2.20 6.30 -2.59
CA GLY A 253 1.59 7.64 -2.69
C GLY A 253 0.59 7.91 -1.56
N ASP A 254 -0.21 6.93 -1.17
CA ASP A 254 -1.18 7.01 -0.09
C ASP A 254 -0.84 6.04 1.06
N ASP A 255 -1.62 5.02 1.27
CA ASP A 255 -1.50 4.15 2.43
C ASP A 255 -0.51 3.00 2.20
N GLY A 256 0.16 2.54 3.25
CA GLY A 256 0.91 1.30 3.18
C GLY A 256 -0.02 0.11 2.97
N ILE A 257 -1.07 0.04 3.79
CA ILE A 257 -2.18 -0.91 3.65
C ILE A 257 -3.48 -0.23 4.06
N SER A 258 -4.57 -0.51 3.34
CA SER A 258 -5.89 0.03 3.66
C SER A 258 -6.98 -1.03 3.54
N ALA A 259 -7.94 -1.00 4.48
CA ALA A 259 -9.17 -1.75 4.42
C ALA A 259 -10.37 -0.83 4.19
N HIS A 260 -11.26 -1.23 3.30
CA HIS A 260 -12.50 -0.51 3.02
C HIS A 260 -13.71 -1.44 3.12
N GLU A 261 -14.90 -0.86 3.20
CA GLU A 261 -16.20 -1.52 3.25
C GLU A 261 -16.27 -2.58 4.37
N SER A 262 -16.47 -3.85 4.04
CA SER A 262 -16.60 -4.97 5.00
C SER A 262 -15.39 -5.92 5.00
N ALA A 263 -14.24 -5.46 4.54
CA ALA A 263 -13.02 -6.27 4.42
C ALA A 263 -12.61 -6.92 5.75
N GLN A 264 -12.31 -8.22 5.69
CA GLN A 264 -11.85 -9.01 6.84
C GLN A 264 -10.54 -9.71 6.49
N TYR A 265 -9.46 -9.31 7.16
CA TYR A 265 -8.15 -9.92 6.95
C TYR A 265 -7.25 -9.87 8.19
N ARG A 266 -6.21 -10.67 8.16
CA ARG A 266 -5.13 -10.63 9.14
C ARG A 266 -3.77 -10.42 8.45
N VAL A 267 -2.89 -9.74 9.15
CA VAL A 267 -1.51 -9.48 8.70
C VAL A 267 -0.54 -9.97 9.75
N ASP A 268 0.44 -10.78 9.39
CA ASP A 268 1.56 -11.16 10.25
C ASP A 268 2.88 -10.82 9.57
N GLY A 269 3.61 -9.87 10.13
CA GLY A 269 4.80 -9.30 9.51
C GLY A 269 4.48 -8.23 8.49
N PHE A 270 4.41 -6.97 8.94
CA PHE A 270 4.22 -5.81 8.07
C PHE A 270 5.24 -4.71 8.32
N VAL A 271 5.84 -4.24 7.25
CA VAL A 271 6.75 -3.08 7.26
C VAL A 271 6.14 -1.97 6.40
N SER A 272 5.93 -0.80 7.01
CA SER A 272 5.42 0.40 6.32
C SER A 272 6.38 1.55 6.53
N ILE A 273 6.98 2.04 5.43
CA ILE A 273 7.99 3.11 5.49
C ILE A 273 7.72 4.16 4.42
N GLY A 274 7.68 5.44 4.81
CA GLY A 274 7.66 6.58 3.88
C GLY A 274 6.35 6.77 3.12
N ASN A 275 5.26 6.14 3.54
CA ASN A 275 3.95 6.28 2.91
C ASN A 275 3.25 7.58 3.39
N SER A 276 2.16 7.97 2.75
CA SER A 276 1.30 9.05 3.29
C SER A 276 0.70 8.60 4.63
N THR A 277 0.17 7.39 4.70
CA THR A 277 -0.32 6.76 5.94
C THR A 277 0.25 5.34 6.07
N GLY A 278 0.58 4.93 7.28
CA GLY A 278 1.08 3.57 7.53
C GLY A 278 -0.01 2.51 7.34
N ILE A 279 -1.07 2.59 8.14
CA ILE A 279 -2.27 1.76 8.09
C ILE A 279 -3.50 2.66 8.10
N CYS A 280 -4.45 2.45 7.19
CA CYS A 280 -5.70 3.19 7.12
C CYS A 280 -6.88 2.25 6.87
N ASP A 281 -7.65 1.96 7.90
CA ASP A 281 -8.81 1.08 7.80
C ASP A 281 -10.10 1.84 8.08
N THR A 282 -11.14 1.58 7.29
CA THR A 282 -12.42 2.29 7.33
C THR A 282 -13.61 1.35 7.07
N GLY A 283 -14.81 1.87 7.15
CA GLY A 283 -16.06 1.14 6.94
C GLY A 283 -16.40 0.24 8.12
N THR A 284 -16.89 -0.96 7.82
CA THR A 284 -17.19 -2.01 8.80
C THR A 284 -16.09 -3.08 8.86
N ALA A 285 -14.90 -2.74 8.39
CA ALA A 285 -13.78 -3.67 8.26
C ALA A 285 -13.36 -4.28 9.60
N GLN A 286 -12.87 -5.52 9.54
CA GLN A 286 -12.37 -6.26 10.69
C GLN A 286 -10.95 -6.74 10.38
N THR A 287 -9.96 -6.09 10.97
CA THR A 287 -8.56 -6.34 10.66
C THR A 287 -7.73 -6.63 11.89
N SER A 288 -6.72 -7.44 11.73
CA SER A 288 -5.73 -7.68 12.78
C SER A 288 -4.32 -7.66 12.20
N TYR A 289 -3.46 -6.96 12.89
CA TYR A 289 -2.06 -6.77 12.53
C TYR A 289 -1.16 -7.30 13.64
N ARG A 290 -0.17 -8.08 13.28
CA ARG A 290 0.80 -8.63 14.19
C ARG A 290 2.21 -8.49 13.66
N ASN A 291 3.18 -8.27 14.54
CA ASN A 291 4.60 -8.14 14.19
C ASN A 291 4.84 -7.03 13.15
N ILE A 292 4.43 -5.79 13.48
CA ILE A 292 4.49 -4.68 12.54
C ILE A 292 5.56 -3.66 12.89
N PHE A 293 6.17 -3.08 11.86
CA PHE A 293 7.09 -1.97 11.95
C PHE A 293 6.61 -0.81 11.08
N LEU A 294 6.40 0.38 11.68
CA LEU A 294 5.99 1.59 10.97
C LEU A 294 7.01 2.71 11.21
N ALA A 295 7.44 3.39 10.14
CA ALA A 295 8.35 4.52 10.26
C ALA A 295 8.23 5.50 9.10
N ARG A 296 8.60 6.77 9.32
CA ARG A 296 8.71 7.82 8.30
C ARG A 296 7.43 8.07 7.49
N ASN A 297 6.25 7.60 7.94
CA ASN A 297 5.00 7.99 7.32
C ASN A 297 4.75 9.49 7.57
N ILE A 298 4.01 10.15 6.65
CA ILE A 298 3.95 11.61 6.62
C ILE A 298 2.70 12.14 7.32
N GLY A 299 1.52 11.66 6.92
CA GLY A 299 0.24 12.12 7.45
C GLY A 299 -0.12 11.41 8.76
N PHE A 300 -0.26 10.09 8.71
CA PHE A 300 -0.56 9.23 9.86
C PHE A 300 0.30 7.98 9.85
N ASP A 301 0.62 7.45 11.04
CA ASP A 301 1.11 6.08 11.14
C ASP A 301 -0.07 5.10 11.25
N LEU A 302 -1.04 5.41 12.10
CA LEU A 302 -2.27 4.62 12.31
C LEU A 302 -3.50 5.51 12.16
N TYR A 303 -4.41 5.13 11.26
CA TYR A 303 -5.65 5.86 10.99
C TYR A 303 -6.81 4.89 10.82
N PHE A 304 -7.66 4.79 11.86
CA PHE A 304 -8.80 3.89 11.92
C PHE A 304 -10.11 4.64 12.01
N LEU A 305 -11.08 4.27 11.19
CA LEU A 305 -12.31 5.03 10.98
C LEU A 305 -13.56 4.16 11.08
N ASP A 306 -14.70 4.84 11.14
CA ASP A 306 -16.07 4.35 11.00
C ASP A 306 -16.48 3.30 12.05
N GLU A 307 -17.09 2.18 11.62
CA GLU A 307 -17.70 1.16 12.48
C GLU A 307 -16.86 -0.11 12.61
N GLY A 308 -15.57 -0.01 12.26
CA GLY A 308 -14.67 -1.15 12.16
C GLY A 308 -14.17 -1.68 13.51
N ARG A 309 -13.55 -2.86 13.44
CA ARG A 309 -12.92 -3.55 14.57
C ARG A 309 -11.49 -3.89 14.20
N TYR A 310 -10.57 -3.30 14.91
CA TYR A 310 -9.16 -3.31 14.59
C TYR A 310 -8.34 -3.82 15.76
N ALA A 311 -7.31 -4.61 15.49
CA ALA A 311 -6.40 -5.10 16.51
C ALA A 311 -4.94 -5.01 16.05
N ILE A 312 -4.06 -4.59 16.94
CA ILE A 312 -2.61 -4.55 16.71
C ILE A 312 -1.90 -5.25 17.85
N THR A 313 -1.06 -6.21 17.51
CA THR A 313 -0.25 -6.96 18.50
C THR A 313 1.22 -6.97 18.06
N ASN A 314 2.14 -6.70 18.96
CA ASN A 314 3.58 -6.60 18.69
C ASN A 314 3.89 -5.54 17.62
N ALA A 315 3.88 -4.28 17.99
CA ALA A 315 4.15 -3.19 17.07
C ALA A 315 5.28 -2.26 17.56
N LEU A 316 6.17 -1.91 16.65
CA LEU A 316 7.14 -0.83 16.80
C LEU A 316 6.77 0.30 15.83
N VAL A 317 6.39 1.45 16.37
CA VAL A 317 6.09 2.65 15.59
C VAL A 317 7.09 3.74 15.92
N LEU A 318 7.91 4.10 14.93
CA LEU A 318 8.87 5.21 15.00
C LEU A 318 8.29 6.40 14.23
N SER A 319 7.49 7.20 14.91
CA SER A 319 6.62 8.20 14.28
C SER A 319 7.34 9.49 13.94
N SER A 320 7.28 9.88 12.67
CA SER A 320 7.52 11.25 12.19
C SER A 320 6.28 11.87 11.53
N ALA A 321 5.16 11.17 11.52
CA ALA A 321 3.91 11.61 10.89
C ALA A 321 3.36 12.89 11.51
N GLN A 322 2.62 13.69 10.73
CA GLN A 322 1.95 14.89 11.24
C GLN A 322 0.96 14.55 12.36
N ASN A 323 0.21 13.47 12.19
CA ASN A 323 -0.74 12.92 13.14
C ASN A 323 -0.40 11.45 13.37
N PRO A 324 0.34 11.10 14.41
CA PRO A 324 0.86 9.73 14.55
C PRO A 324 -0.23 8.67 14.67
N PHE A 325 -1.34 9.01 15.33
CA PHE A 325 -2.40 8.05 15.59
C PHE A 325 -3.77 8.73 15.68
N SER A 326 -4.78 8.20 14.97
CA SER A 326 -6.16 8.63 15.10
C SER A 326 -7.13 7.46 14.96
N THR A 327 -8.18 7.47 15.79
CA THR A 327 -9.36 6.61 15.65
C THR A 327 -10.60 7.47 15.68
N THR A 328 -11.52 7.31 14.72
CA THR A 328 -12.72 8.11 14.64
C THR A 328 -13.94 7.27 14.24
N GLY A 329 -14.86 7.04 15.17
CA GLY A 329 -16.15 6.44 14.90
C GLY A 329 -17.14 7.46 14.34
N ARG A 330 -18.11 7.02 13.53
CA ARG A 330 -19.23 7.84 13.09
C ARG A 330 -20.12 8.19 14.26
N GLU A 331 -20.45 7.20 15.09
CA GLU A 331 -21.16 7.36 16.33
C GLU A 331 -20.31 6.89 17.52
N LYS A 332 -20.77 7.16 18.72
CA LYS A 332 -20.05 6.82 19.94
C LYS A 332 -19.85 5.31 20.08
N GLY A 333 -18.59 4.87 20.04
CA GLY A 333 -18.19 3.48 20.28
C GLY A 333 -18.19 2.58 19.05
N ASP A 334 -18.42 3.12 17.86
CA ASP A 334 -18.43 2.35 16.61
C ASP A 334 -17.03 1.85 16.26
N CYS A 335 -16.05 2.75 16.21
CA CYS A 335 -14.65 2.38 15.95
C CYS A 335 -14.03 1.74 17.19
N ARG A 336 -13.53 0.51 17.06
CA ARG A 336 -12.91 -0.23 18.17
C ARG A 336 -11.50 -0.64 17.81
N LEU A 337 -10.54 -0.26 18.63
CA LEU A 337 -9.14 -0.60 18.46
C LEU A 337 -8.60 -1.27 19.72
N ALA A 338 -8.02 -2.45 19.56
CA ALA A 338 -7.27 -3.16 20.60
C ALA A 338 -5.77 -3.11 20.28
N LEU A 339 -4.97 -2.70 21.26
CA LEU A 339 -3.51 -2.64 21.17
C LEU A 339 -2.90 -3.57 22.22
N GLU A 340 -1.98 -4.45 21.83
CA GLU A 340 -1.23 -5.28 22.75
C GLU A 340 0.26 -5.30 22.41
N ASN A 341 1.12 -5.03 23.40
CA ASN A 341 2.57 -4.98 23.26
C ASN A 341 3.02 -4.03 22.13
N VAL A 342 2.70 -2.75 22.29
CA VAL A 342 2.98 -1.68 21.29
C VAL A 342 3.95 -0.68 21.89
N LEU A 343 5.08 -0.45 21.22
CA LEU A 343 5.95 0.70 21.44
C LEU A 343 5.69 1.76 20.38
N PHE A 344 5.19 2.90 20.83
CA PHE A 344 4.95 4.07 19.99
C PHE A 344 5.91 5.18 20.43
N ARG A 345 6.92 5.46 19.63
CA ARG A 345 7.93 6.50 19.89
C ARG A 345 7.81 7.63 18.87
N ARG A 346 7.57 8.84 19.38
CA ARG A 346 7.59 10.06 18.57
C ARG A 346 9.04 10.51 18.35
N LEU A 347 9.43 10.79 17.10
CA LEU A 347 10.79 11.18 16.74
C LEU A 347 10.95 12.68 16.48
N VAL A 348 9.85 13.43 16.31
CA VAL A 348 9.85 14.84 15.93
C VAL A 348 8.90 15.66 16.83
N GLU A 349 9.18 16.94 16.98
CA GLU A 349 8.25 17.89 17.58
C GLU A 349 7.22 18.44 16.54
N PRO A 350 6.05 18.95 16.92
CA PRO A 350 5.53 18.93 18.29
C PRO A 350 5.06 17.54 18.73
N ARG A 351 4.92 17.34 20.04
CA ARG A 351 4.28 16.14 20.62
C ARG A 351 2.79 16.19 20.30
N VAL A 352 2.42 15.49 19.23
CA VAL A 352 1.02 15.46 18.79
C VAL A 352 0.29 14.37 19.55
N GLY A 353 -0.90 14.69 20.07
CA GLY A 353 -1.70 13.72 20.81
C GLY A 353 -2.32 12.65 19.90
N VAL A 354 -2.58 11.50 20.50
CA VAL A 354 -3.48 10.51 19.94
C VAL A 354 -4.91 11.05 20.05
N ILE A 355 -5.65 11.04 18.95
CA ILE A 355 -7.05 11.46 18.92
C ILE A 355 -7.92 10.22 18.81
N ALA A 356 -8.77 9.98 19.81
CA ALA A 356 -9.78 8.92 19.77
C ALA A 356 -11.15 9.58 19.94
N LEU A 357 -11.85 9.80 18.82
CA LEU A 357 -13.15 10.44 18.76
C LEU A 357 -14.24 9.40 18.50
N ASN A 358 -15.28 9.36 19.33
CA ASN A 358 -16.37 8.38 19.20
C ASN A 358 -15.92 6.91 19.13
N SER A 359 -14.74 6.59 19.64
CA SER A 359 -14.14 5.28 19.53
C SER A 359 -13.86 4.65 20.92
N ILE A 360 -13.66 3.34 20.93
CA ILE A 360 -13.22 2.58 22.11
C ILE A 360 -11.81 2.05 21.81
N VAL A 361 -10.85 2.49 22.60
CA VAL A 361 -9.46 2.03 22.53
C VAL A 361 -9.13 1.24 23.77
N THR A 362 -8.62 0.02 23.60
CA THR A 362 -8.08 -0.79 24.71
C THR A 362 -6.61 -1.06 24.45
N GLY A 363 -5.79 -0.86 25.47
CA GLY A 363 -4.34 -1.09 25.37
C GLY A 363 -3.85 -1.95 26.52
N LYS A 364 -3.00 -2.94 26.21
CA LYS A 364 -2.32 -3.79 27.16
C LYS A 364 -0.83 -3.83 26.86
N ARG A 365 -0.01 -3.57 27.89
CA ARG A 365 1.46 -3.50 27.74
C ARG A 365 1.89 -2.55 26.62
N CYS A 366 1.31 -1.36 26.57
CA CYS A 366 1.70 -0.34 25.60
C CYS A 366 2.69 0.65 26.23
N THR A 367 3.62 1.13 25.43
CA THR A 367 4.53 2.21 25.80
C THR A 367 4.42 3.33 24.78
N PHE A 368 4.09 4.54 25.25
CA PHE A 368 4.03 5.75 24.45
C PHE A 368 5.12 6.69 24.93
N GLU A 369 6.06 7.03 24.04
CA GLU A 369 7.19 7.90 24.33
C GLU A 369 7.10 9.18 23.52
N GLN A 370 7.26 10.32 24.20
CA GLN A 370 7.19 11.66 23.61
C GLN A 370 5.88 11.92 22.87
N LEU A 371 4.78 11.36 23.37
CA LEU A 371 3.46 11.43 22.74
C LEU A 371 2.39 11.73 23.80
N ASP A 372 1.68 12.84 23.61
CA ASP A 372 0.55 13.22 24.46
C ASP A 372 -0.75 12.62 23.89
N LEU A 373 -1.54 11.97 24.74
CA LEU A 373 -2.78 11.33 24.34
C LEU A 373 -3.96 12.27 24.57
N LYS A 374 -4.64 12.67 23.51
CA LYS A 374 -5.95 13.34 23.59
C LYS A 374 -7.04 12.35 23.25
N ILE A 375 -7.81 11.95 24.24
CA ILE A 375 -8.88 10.95 24.09
C ILE A 375 -10.20 11.63 24.39
N THR A 376 -11.06 11.72 23.39
CA THR A 376 -12.45 12.22 23.50
C THR A 376 -13.49 11.10 23.45
N GLY A 377 -13.04 9.87 23.17
CA GLY A 377 -13.81 8.63 23.28
C GLY A 377 -13.58 7.93 24.62
N SER A 378 -13.59 6.60 24.59
CA SER A 378 -13.27 5.75 25.74
C SER A 378 -11.91 5.08 25.51
N ALA A 379 -11.03 5.12 26.52
CA ALA A 379 -9.79 4.35 26.49
C ALA A 379 -9.52 3.68 27.82
N THR A 380 -9.06 2.45 27.75
CA THR A 380 -8.63 1.64 28.91
C THR A 380 -7.22 1.12 28.67
N TRP A 381 -6.36 1.30 29.67
CA TRP A 381 -4.96 0.91 29.58
C TRP A 381 -4.59 -0.03 30.71
N GLU A 382 -4.11 -1.23 30.38
CA GLU A 382 -3.61 -2.24 31.33
C GLU A 382 -2.10 -2.34 31.21
N LYS A 383 -1.38 -2.26 32.33
CA LYS A 383 0.09 -2.41 32.38
C LYS A 383 0.86 -1.55 31.38
N SER A 384 0.39 -0.34 31.12
CA SER A 384 0.90 0.54 30.08
C SER A 384 1.65 1.75 30.65
N VAL A 385 2.59 2.31 29.88
CA VAL A 385 3.44 3.44 30.26
C VAL A 385 3.25 4.57 29.24
N MET A 386 3.01 5.79 29.71
CA MET A 386 2.86 6.99 28.90
C MET A 386 3.85 8.07 29.36
N ASN A 387 4.77 8.47 28.48
CA ASN A 387 5.82 9.44 28.77
C ASN A 387 6.56 9.16 30.09
N GLY A 388 6.91 7.88 30.31
CA GLY A 388 7.62 7.45 31.51
C GLY A 388 6.76 7.29 32.78
N LYS A 389 5.44 7.55 32.69
CA LYS A 389 4.52 7.39 33.83
C LYS A 389 3.60 6.18 33.63
N ALA A 390 3.38 5.43 34.69
CA ALA A 390 2.34 4.39 34.71
C ALA A 390 0.96 5.00 34.43
N THR A 391 0.10 4.26 33.74
CA THR A 391 -1.29 4.66 33.59
C THR A 391 -2.02 4.57 34.93
N ALA A 392 -2.93 5.48 35.21
CA ALA A 392 -3.48 5.81 36.53
C ALA A 392 -4.16 4.67 37.33
N THR A 393 -4.27 3.46 36.80
CA THR A 393 -5.02 2.35 37.44
C THR A 393 -4.15 1.24 38.00
N GLU A 394 -2.83 1.21 37.78
CA GLU A 394 -1.98 0.11 38.26
C GLU A 394 -0.61 0.58 38.79
N SER A 395 -0.26 0.13 40.01
CA SER A 395 1.04 0.40 40.62
C SER A 395 2.23 -0.37 40.00
N SER A 396 1.96 -1.29 39.03
CA SER A 396 2.97 -2.14 38.41
C SER A 396 2.89 -2.10 36.89
N ALA A 397 3.08 -0.90 36.26
CA ALA A 397 3.15 -0.80 34.85
C ALA A 397 4.45 -1.41 34.32
N VAL A 398 4.34 -2.39 33.43
CA VAL A 398 5.50 -3.06 32.80
C VAL A 398 5.82 -2.45 31.43
N GLY A 399 4.83 -1.83 30.77
CA GLY A 399 4.95 -1.30 29.42
C GLY A 399 5.10 -2.41 28.35
N ALA A 400 5.52 -2.01 27.15
CA ALA A 400 5.80 -2.90 26.04
C ALA A 400 7.12 -3.68 26.24
N ASP A 401 7.21 -4.87 25.67
CA ASP A 401 8.47 -5.62 25.59
C ASP A 401 9.39 -5.02 24.53
N VAL A 402 10.08 -3.96 24.92
CA VAL A 402 10.96 -3.18 24.05
C VAL A 402 12.00 -4.04 23.35
N GLN A 403 12.59 -5.02 24.04
CA GLN A 403 13.65 -5.88 23.48
C GLN A 403 13.14 -6.76 22.34
N THR A 404 11.93 -7.29 22.47
CA THR A 404 11.29 -8.06 21.39
C THR A 404 10.87 -7.15 20.25
N LEU A 405 10.29 -5.97 20.55
CA LEU A 405 9.81 -5.05 19.51
C LEU A 405 10.93 -4.43 18.68
N LEU A 406 12.09 -4.15 19.27
CA LEU A 406 13.25 -3.64 18.50
C LEU A 406 13.72 -4.62 17.43
N LYS A 407 13.47 -5.92 17.57
CA LYS A 407 13.78 -6.93 16.54
C LYS A 407 12.89 -6.83 15.30
N LEU A 408 11.79 -6.11 15.38
CA LEU A 408 10.91 -5.83 14.23
C LEU A 408 11.52 -4.79 13.26
N THR A 409 12.57 -4.08 13.69
CA THR A 409 13.26 -3.12 12.83
C THR A 409 13.89 -3.86 11.64
N PRO A 410 13.53 -3.51 10.40
CA PRO A 410 14.10 -4.15 9.24
C PRO A 410 15.62 -3.93 9.15
N PRO A 411 16.40 -4.93 8.67
CA PRO A 411 17.85 -4.80 8.58
C PRO A 411 18.34 -3.66 7.68
N ASP A 412 17.55 -3.30 6.69
CA ASP A 412 17.80 -2.22 5.74
C ASP A 412 17.31 -0.85 6.23
N PHE A 413 16.60 -0.78 7.37
CA PHE A 413 16.16 0.47 7.94
C PHE A 413 17.32 1.17 8.65
N ARG A 414 17.60 2.41 8.22
CA ARG A 414 18.51 3.33 8.92
C ARG A 414 17.69 4.52 9.39
N PRO A 415 17.68 4.81 10.69
CA PRO A 415 16.90 5.90 11.25
C PRO A 415 17.35 7.29 10.76
#